data_5de17a565bde78bfe484eb58bb4f1830
#
_entry.id   5de17a565bde78bfe484eb58bb4f1830
#
_cell.length_a   1.000
_cell.length_b   1.000
_cell.length_c   1.000
_cell.angle_alpha   90.00
_cell.angle_beta   90.00
_cell.angle_gamma   90.00
#
_symmetry.space_group_name_H-M   'P 1'
#
loop_
_entity.id
_entity.type
_entity.pdbx_description
1 polymer ?
#
loop_
_entity_poly.entity_id
_entity_poly.type
_entity_poly.pdbx_seq_one_letter_code
_entity_poly.pdbx_strand_id
1 'polypeptide(L)'
;MVTTRTSLRFMPTSPGFRRRTQLVNALLGSWPVVSGTGSWLEAHLVARLALMTPVPNLCGTGINEQEVWDLVQQQVEERGRDQELLVILTDSIAADQGRRLMQRLRHSRARLLILLLVQEDHWLSREALAECKAQAIVHVESFGSGTLIRALQALRHGRTYLDPRLGERLQQQESIVLSGRERTVLLGLSRGLTNKAIAQEMGIASTTVRDYVSALIRKLNVSNRTEVVTSALARGLL
;
A
#
# COMPACT_ATOMS: atom_id res chain seq x y z
N MET A 1 -34.98 -29.36 -17.49
CA MET A 1 -34.83 -27.90 -17.64
C MET A 1 -35.57 -27.25 -16.50
N VAL A 2 -34.86 -26.89 -15.45
CA VAL A 2 -35.39 -26.05 -14.36
C VAL A 2 -34.37 -25.00 -14.07
N THR A 3 -34.61 -23.83 -14.63
CA THR A 3 -33.76 -22.64 -14.40
C THR A 3 -34.21 -22.00 -13.09
N THR A 4 -33.62 -22.41 -11.98
CA THR A 4 -33.84 -21.76 -10.70
C THR A 4 -33.02 -20.49 -10.68
N ARG A 5 -33.60 -19.37 -11.09
CA ARG A 5 -33.09 -18.03 -10.76
C ARG A 5 -33.25 -17.84 -9.26
N THR A 6 -32.21 -18.20 -8.50
CA THR A 6 -32.08 -17.79 -7.11
C THR A 6 -31.79 -16.28 -7.10
N SER A 7 -32.84 -15.48 -6.96
CA SER A 7 -32.69 -14.07 -6.68
C SER A 7 -32.08 -13.92 -5.29
N LEU A 8 -30.76 -13.83 -5.20
CA LEU A 8 -30.07 -13.40 -3.98
C LEU A 8 -30.63 -12.01 -3.62
N ARG A 9 -31.49 -11.95 -2.61
CA ARG A 9 -31.91 -10.69 -1.99
C ARG A 9 -30.66 -10.07 -1.36
N PHE A 10 -30.11 -9.09 -2.05
CA PHE A 10 -29.03 -8.27 -1.53
C PHE A 10 -29.42 -7.66 -0.19
N MET A 11 -28.52 -7.72 0.81
CA MET A 11 -28.67 -6.93 2.02
C MET A 11 -28.94 -5.47 1.64
N PRO A 12 -29.85 -4.77 2.33
CA PRO A 12 -30.19 -3.40 2.01
C PRO A 12 -28.99 -2.49 2.29
N THR A 13 -28.25 -2.17 1.24
CA THR A 13 -27.17 -1.18 1.29
C THR A 13 -27.74 0.22 1.12
N SER A 14 -27.16 1.21 1.79
CA SER A 14 -27.60 2.60 1.65
C SER A 14 -27.59 3.06 0.18
N PRO A 15 -28.48 3.97 -0.24
CA PRO A 15 -28.50 4.49 -1.61
C PRO A 15 -27.14 5.07 -2.04
N GLY A 16 -26.43 5.72 -1.11
CA GLY A 16 -25.10 6.27 -1.36
C GLY A 16 -24.04 5.19 -1.63
N PHE A 17 -24.11 4.07 -0.91
CA PHE A 17 -23.21 2.92 -1.17
C PHE A 17 -23.46 2.32 -2.55
N ARG A 18 -24.72 2.07 -2.93
CA ARG A 18 -25.08 1.54 -4.25
C ARG A 18 -24.57 2.43 -5.39
N ARG A 19 -24.80 3.75 -5.29
CA ARG A 19 -24.34 4.71 -6.29
C ARG A 19 -22.83 4.70 -6.45
N ARG A 20 -22.07 4.65 -5.34
CA ARG A 20 -20.61 4.58 -5.37
C ARG A 20 -20.11 3.28 -6.00
N THR A 21 -20.70 2.14 -5.63
CA THR A 21 -20.37 0.83 -6.22
C THR A 21 -20.63 0.81 -7.72
N GLN A 22 -21.74 1.37 -8.18
CA GLN A 22 -22.04 1.49 -9.61
C GLN A 22 -21.01 2.35 -10.34
N LEU A 23 -20.57 3.47 -9.75
CA LEU A 23 -19.53 4.32 -10.34
C LEU A 23 -18.18 3.61 -10.40
N VAL A 24 -17.78 2.92 -9.34
CA VAL A 24 -16.54 2.11 -9.31
C VAL A 24 -16.60 1.04 -10.41
N ASN A 25 -17.69 0.29 -10.50
CA ASN A 25 -17.86 -0.75 -11.51
C ASN A 25 -17.84 -0.18 -12.93
N ALA A 26 -18.48 0.98 -13.16
CA ALA A 26 -18.45 1.64 -14.46
C ALA A 26 -17.02 2.10 -14.85
N LEU A 27 -16.22 2.54 -13.88
CA LEU A 27 -14.83 2.93 -14.13
C LEU A 27 -13.94 1.70 -14.35
N LEU A 28 -14.08 0.65 -13.52
CA LEU A 28 -13.35 -0.62 -13.69
C LEU A 28 -13.67 -1.30 -15.03
N GLY A 29 -14.88 -1.16 -15.54
CA GLY A 29 -15.30 -1.70 -16.83
C GLY A 29 -14.50 -1.18 -18.03
N SER A 30 -13.66 -0.15 -17.84
CA SER A 30 -12.79 0.40 -18.88
C SER A 30 -11.55 -0.47 -19.14
N TRP A 31 -11.18 -1.36 -18.21
CA TRP A 31 -9.96 -2.18 -18.28
C TRP A 31 -10.24 -3.64 -17.96
N PRO A 32 -9.51 -4.59 -18.55
CA PRO A 32 -9.31 -5.89 -17.90
C PRO A 32 -8.58 -5.67 -16.57
N VAL A 33 -8.96 -6.42 -15.54
CA VAL A 33 -8.45 -6.24 -14.17
C VAL A 33 -7.80 -7.53 -13.70
N VAL A 34 -6.57 -7.43 -13.23
CA VAL A 34 -5.90 -8.48 -12.43
C VAL A 34 -5.75 -7.97 -11.01
N SER A 35 -6.14 -8.77 -10.03
CA SER A 35 -5.97 -8.44 -8.61
C SER A 35 -4.87 -9.29 -7.98
N GLY A 36 -4.12 -8.68 -7.08
CA GLY A 36 -3.11 -9.37 -6.27
C GLY A 36 -3.28 -9.01 -4.80
N THR A 37 -3.45 -10.02 -3.95
CA THR A 37 -3.57 -9.87 -2.49
C THR A 37 -2.55 -10.76 -1.80
N GLY A 38 -2.07 -10.36 -0.61
CA GLY A 38 -1.13 -11.19 0.16
C GLY A 38 -1.79 -12.30 0.98
N SER A 39 -3.10 -12.48 0.85
CA SER A 39 -3.89 -13.37 1.69
C SER A 39 -4.88 -14.17 0.85
N TRP A 40 -4.91 -15.49 1.09
CA TRP A 40 -5.92 -16.36 0.48
C TRP A 40 -7.35 -15.92 0.82
N LEU A 41 -7.58 -15.45 2.05
CA LEU A 41 -8.90 -14.97 2.47
C LEU A 41 -9.34 -13.76 1.66
N GLU A 42 -8.46 -12.78 1.47
CA GLU A 42 -8.74 -11.59 0.66
C GLU A 42 -9.01 -11.96 -0.79
N ALA A 43 -8.18 -12.82 -1.39
CA ALA A 43 -8.37 -13.31 -2.74
C ALA A 43 -9.72 -14.02 -2.90
N HIS A 44 -10.08 -14.86 -1.93
CA HIS A 44 -11.37 -15.55 -1.92
C HIS A 44 -12.55 -14.57 -1.81
N LEU A 45 -12.44 -13.54 -0.96
CA LEU A 45 -13.47 -12.51 -0.83
C LEU A 45 -13.60 -11.69 -2.12
N VAL A 46 -12.49 -11.31 -2.76
CA VAL A 46 -12.50 -10.60 -4.05
C VAL A 46 -13.19 -11.44 -5.12
N ALA A 47 -12.81 -12.71 -5.24
CA ALA A 47 -13.42 -13.64 -6.21
C ALA A 47 -14.93 -13.84 -5.94
N ARG A 48 -15.33 -14.01 -4.68
CA ARG A 48 -16.74 -14.14 -4.28
C ARG A 48 -17.53 -12.86 -4.57
N LEU A 49 -17.00 -11.70 -4.24
CA LEU A 49 -17.64 -10.42 -4.53
C LEU A 49 -17.79 -10.21 -6.05
N ALA A 50 -16.80 -10.60 -6.84
CA ALA A 50 -16.87 -10.53 -8.30
C ALA A 50 -17.97 -11.43 -8.88
N LEU A 51 -18.24 -12.59 -8.27
CA LEU A 51 -19.35 -13.47 -8.66
C LEU A 51 -20.73 -12.90 -8.29
N MET A 52 -20.82 -12.19 -7.17
CA MET A 52 -22.07 -11.65 -6.63
C MET A 52 -22.45 -10.28 -7.22
N THR A 53 -21.46 -9.44 -7.42
CA THR A 53 -21.58 -8.16 -8.13
C THR A 53 -20.51 -8.19 -9.22
N PRO A 54 -20.86 -8.54 -10.47
CA PRO A 54 -19.83 -8.69 -11.49
C PRO A 54 -18.99 -7.43 -11.55
N VAL A 55 -17.76 -7.54 -11.04
CA VAL A 55 -16.72 -6.54 -11.33
C VAL A 55 -16.42 -6.75 -12.80
N PRO A 56 -16.82 -5.79 -13.64
CA PRO A 56 -16.66 -5.97 -15.07
C PRO A 56 -15.18 -6.23 -15.34
N ASN A 57 -14.91 -7.28 -16.11
CA ASN A 57 -13.55 -7.61 -16.57
C ASN A 57 -12.53 -8.01 -15.50
N LEU A 58 -12.93 -8.50 -14.31
CA LEU A 58 -11.98 -9.17 -13.42
C LEU A 58 -11.51 -10.48 -14.06
N CYS A 59 -10.24 -10.53 -14.46
CA CYS A 59 -9.63 -11.64 -15.18
C CYS A 59 -9.05 -12.70 -14.24
N GLY A 60 -8.68 -12.32 -13.02
CA GLY A 60 -8.17 -13.24 -12.02
C GLY A 60 -7.64 -12.53 -10.78
N THR A 61 -7.40 -13.33 -9.73
CA THR A 61 -6.82 -12.88 -8.47
C THR A 61 -5.72 -13.84 -8.04
N GLY A 62 -4.50 -13.32 -7.83
CA GLY A 62 -3.36 -14.06 -7.32
C GLY A 62 -3.10 -13.76 -5.85
N ILE A 63 -2.50 -14.71 -5.11
CA ILE A 63 -2.16 -14.58 -3.69
C ILE A 63 -0.66 -14.40 -3.44
N ASN A 64 0.14 -14.47 -4.48
CA ASN A 64 1.59 -14.30 -4.44
C ASN A 64 2.11 -13.66 -5.73
N GLU A 65 3.38 -13.29 -5.72
CA GLU A 65 4.05 -12.65 -6.85
C GLU A 65 3.92 -13.43 -8.16
N GLN A 66 4.13 -14.74 -8.10
CA GLN A 66 4.17 -15.57 -9.31
C GLN A 66 2.79 -15.71 -9.94
N GLU A 67 1.75 -15.97 -9.13
CA GLU A 67 0.37 -16.07 -9.61
C GLU A 67 -0.09 -14.76 -10.27
N VAL A 68 0.19 -13.61 -9.64
CA VAL A 68 -0.17 -12.32 -10.23
C VAL A 68 0.57 -12.08 -11.53
N TRP A 69 1.86 -12.41 -11.58
CA TRP A 69 2.65 -12.28 -12.79
C TRP A 69 2.10 -13.16 -13.93
N ASP A 70 1.80 -14.43 -13.64
CA ASP A 70 1.29 -15.38 -14.63
C ASP A 70 -0.07 -14.92 -15.18
N LEU A 71 -0.96 -14.43 -14.32
CA LEU A 71 -2.23 -13.82 -14.74
C LEU A 71 -2.02 -12.59 -15.65
N VAL A 72 -1.07 -11.72 -15.31
CA VAL A 72 -0.74 -10.56 -16.15
C VAL A 72 -0.21 -11.01 -17.51
N GLN A 73 0.72 -11.98 -17.55
CA GLN A 73 1.26 -12.49 -18.80
C GLN A 73 0.17 -13.13 -19.67
N GLN A 74 -0.68 -13.95 -19.07
CA GLN A 74 -1.83 -14.54 -19.77
C GLN A 74 -2.71 -13.46 -20.41
N GLN A 75 -3.05 -12.40 -19.67
CA GLN A 75 -3.89 -11.33 -20.21
C GLN A 75 -3.19 -10.54 -21.32
N VAL A 76 -1.88 -10.35 -21.22
CA VAL A 76 -1.08 -9.69 -22.26
C VAL A 76 -1.00 -10.55 -23.54
N GLU A 77 -0.89 -11.88 -23.41
CA GLU A 77 -0.89 -12.81 -24.53
C GLU A 77 -2.26 -12.87 -25.24
N GLU A 78 -3.35 -12.95 -24.45
CA GLU A 78 -4.71 -13.03 -24.97
C GLU A 78 -5.18 -11.74 -25.67
N ARG A 79 -4.77 -10.58 -25.18
CA ARG A 79 -5.34 -9.28 -25.59
C ARG A 79 -4.37 -8.38 -26.36
N GLY A 80 -3.09 -8.72 -26.35
CA GLY A 80 -2.04 -7.91 -26.95
C GLY A 80 -1.47 -6.87 -25.99
N ARG A 81 -0.23 -6.41 -26.29
CA ARG A 81 0.56 -5.51 -25.41
C ARG A 81 0.07 -4.06 -25.38
N ASP A 82 -0.70 -3.66 -26.37
CA ASP A 82 -1.17 -2.28 -26.51
C ASP A 82 -2.43 -2.01 -25.71
N GLN A 83 -3.14 -3.06 -25.27
CA GLN A 83 -4.30 -2.90 -24.40
C GLN A 83 -3.86 -2.58 -22.97
N GLU A 84 -4.46 -1.55 -22.40
CA GLU A 84 -4.22 -1.20 -20.99
C GLU A 84 -4.84 -2.27 -20.08
N LEU A 85 -4.03 -2.78 -19.14
CA LEU A 85 -4.41 -3.73 -18.10
C LEU A 85 -4.28 -3.04 -16.73
N LEU A 86 -5.36 -3.05 -15.94
CA LEU A 86 -5.34 -2.56 -14.57
C LEU A 86 -4.92 -3.68 -13.63
N VAL A 87 -3.84 -3.47 -12.91
CA VAL A 87 -3.34 -4.36 -11.86
C VAL A 87 -3.60 -3.72 -10.50
N ILE A 88 -4.46 -4.33 -9.69
CA ILE A 88 -4.79 -3.86 -8.34
C ILE A 88 -4.04 -4.74 -7.34
N LEU A 89 -3.17 -4.14 -6.56
CA LEU A 89 -2.33 -4.85 -5.58
C LEU A 89 -2.62 -4.34 -4.17
N THR A 90 -2.60 -5.23 -3.17
CA THR A 90 -2.50 -4.83 -1.77
C THR A 90 -1.03 -4.75 -1.34
N ASP A 91 -0.74 -3.94 -0.34
CA ASP A 91 0.63 -3.76 0.17
C ASP A 91 1.20 -5.04 0.82
N SER A 92 0.37 -5.99 1.23
CA SER A 92 0.81 -7.30 1.69
C SER A 92 1.59 -8.08 0.63
N ILE A 93 1.28 -7.89 -0.66
CA ILE A 93 2.11 -8.37 -1.78
C ILE A 93 3.27 -7.40 -2.04
N ALA A 94 3.06 -6.08 -1.88
CA ALA A 94 4.01 -5.06 -2.26
C ALA A 94 5.13 -4.83 -1.23
N ALA A 95 4.96 -5.20 0.06
CA ALA A 95 5.90 -4.84 1.12
C ALA A 95 7.18 -5.68 1.12
N ASP A 96 7.09 -7.01 1.09
CA ASP A 96 8.25 -7.90 1.18
C ASP A 96 8.54 -8.67 -0.11
N GLN A 97 7.55 -9.33 -0.64
CA GLN A 97 7.65 -10.11 -1.88
C GLN A 97 7.34 -9.27 -3.12
N GLY A 98 6.68 -8.13 -2.94
CA GLY A 98 6.21 -7.29 -4.03
C GLY A 98 7.28 -6.46 -4.73
N ARG A 99 8.47 -6.26 -4.17
CA ARG A 99 9.55 -5.54 -4.89
C ARG A 99 9.90 -6.21 -6.22
N ARG A 100 10.00 -7.51 -6.23
CA ARG A 100 10.29 -8.27 -7.47
C ARG A 100 9.13 -8.18 -8.45
N LEU A 101 7.89 -8.34 -7.96
CA LEU A 101 6.70 -8.19 -8.78
C LEU A 101 6.62 -6.79 -9.39
N MET A 102 6.79 -5.75 -8.58
CA MET A 102 6.77 -4.36 -9.05
C MET A 102 7.89 -4.09 -10.08
N GLN A 103 9.08 -4.65 -9.88
CA GLN A 103 10.16 -4.56 -10.87
C GLN A 103 9.79 -5.27 -12.18
N ARG A 104 9.23 -6.48 -12.09
CA ARG A 104 8.79 -7.24 -13.28
C ARG A 104 7.68 -6.49 -14.04
N LEU A 105 6.67 -5.99 -13.32
CA LEU A 105 5.59 -5.20 -13.91
C LEU A 105 6.12 -3.94 -14.59
N ARG A 106 7.08 -3.24 -13.98
CA ARG A 106 7.75 -2.06 -14.55
C ARG A 106 8.50 -2.34 -15.84
N HIS A 107 9.18 -3.48 -15.92
CA HIS A 107 9.98 -3.86 -17.09
C HIS A 107 9.14 -4.58 -18.15
N SER A 108 7.87 -4.83 -17.86
CA SER A 108 6.93 -5.35 -18.87
C SER A 108 6.80 -4.33 -20.01
N ARG A 109 6.77 -4.83 -21.24
CA ARG A 109 6.50 -4.01 -22.43
C ARG A 109 5.01 -3.75 -22.63
N ALA A 110 4.15 -4.27 -21.75
CA ALA A 110 2.71 -4.07 -21.79
C ALA A 110 2.30 -2.75 -21.12
N ARG A 111 1.17 -2.21 -21.50
CA ARG A 111 0.59 -1.00 -20.92
C ARG A 111 -0.12 -1.35 -19.62
N LEU A 112 0.61 -1.35 -18.51
CA LEU A 112 0.10 -1.67 -17.18
C LEU A 112 -0.22 -0.39 -16.39
N LEU A 113 -1.42 -0.34 -15.82
CA LEU A 113 -1.83 0.63 -14.82
C LEU A 113 -1.82 -0.07 -13.46
N ILE A 114 -1.07 0.44 -12.50
CA ILE A 114 -0.94 -0.17 -11.17
C ILE A 114 -1.65 0.71 -10.15
N LEU A 115 -2.64 0.14 -9.49
CA LEU A 115 -3.33 0.70 -8.33
C LEU A 115 -2.89 -0.07 -7.09
N LEU A 116 -2.19 0.60 -6.17
CA LEU A 116 -1.76 0.03 -4.90
C LEU A 116 -2.75 0.40 -3.79
N LEU A 117 -3.25 -0.60 -3.09
CA LEU A 117 -4.10 -0.47 -1.91
C LEU A 117 -3.24 -0.67 -0.66
N VAL A 118 -3.09 0.39 0.13
CA VAL A 118 -2.28 0.40 1.34
C VAL A 118 -3.16 0.11 2.54
N GLN A 119 -2.85 -0.95 3.28
CA GLN A 119 -3.48 -1.31 4.55
C GLN A 119 -2.66 -0.81 5.73
N GLU A 120 -1.35 -1.03 5.66
CA GLU A 120 -0.40 -0.61 6.67
C GLU A 120 0.59 0.39 6.09
N ASP A 121 0.54 1.62 6.55
CA ASP A 121 1.31 2.71 5.98
C ASP A 121 2.69 2.94 6.64
N HIS A 122 3.10 2.04 7.58
CA HIS A 122 4.36 2.16 8.30
C HIS A 122 5.61 2.01 7.40
N TRP A 123 5.52 1.24 6.32
CA TRP A 123 6.61 1.04 5.35
C TRP A 123 6.69 2.16 4.30
N LEU A 124 5.66 3.01 4.24
CA LEU A 124 5.53 4.01 3.19
C LEU A 124 6.47 5.19 3.46
N SER A 125 7.49 5.32 2.63
CA SER A 125 8.38 6.49 2.56
C SER A 125 8.36 7.07 1.15
N ARG A 126 8.95 8.25 0.94
CA ARG A 126 9.06 8.82 -0.41
C ARG A 126 9.90 7.95 -1.32
N GLU A 127 10.96 7.36 -0.79
CA GLU A 127 11.83 6.43 -1.52
C GLU A 127 11.04 5.18 -1.93
N ALA A 128 10.28 4.59 -1.00
CA ALA A 128 9.44 3.44 -1.28
C ALA A 128 8.37 3.76 -2.34
N LEU A 129 7.76 4.95 -2.29
CA LEU A 129 6.82 5.40 -3.33
C LEU A 129 7.50 5.59 -4.69
N ALA A 130 8.67 6.20 -4.72
CA ALA A 130 9.43 6.40 -5.95
C ALA A 130 9.86 5.06 -6.58
N GLU A 131 10.20 4.07 -5.75
CA GLU A 131 10.52 2.71 -6.19
C GLU A 131 9.29 1.95 -6.67
N CYS A 132 8.16 2.09 -5.98
CA CYS A 132 6.90 1.40 -6.26
C CYS A 132 6.35 1.75 -7.65
N LYS A 133 6.45 3.02 -8.08
CA LYS A 133 5.93 3.54 -9.36
C LYS A 133 4.50 3.13 -9.70
N ALA A 134 3.68 2.86 -8.70
CA ALA A 134 2.25 2.74 -8.89
C ALA A 134 1.68 4.07 -9.39
N GLN A 135 0.78 4.03 -10.36
CA GLN A 135 0.14 5.23 -10.88
C GLN A 135 -0.94 5.75 -9.93
N ALA A 136 -1.56 4.87 -9.13
CA ALA A 136 -2.48 5.28 -8.09
C ALA A 136 -2.18 4.55 -6.78
N ILE A 137 -2.25 5.27 -5.65
CA ILE A 137 -2.03 4.72 -4.31
C ILE A 137 -3.16 5.22 -3.42
N VAL A 138 -3.89 4.29 -2.80
CA VAL A 138 -5.09 4.56 -2.00
C VAL A 138 -5.00 3.80 -0.69
N HIS A 139 -5.27 4.47 0.43
CA HIS A 139 -5.38 3.81 1.72
C HIS A 139 -6.75 3.15 1.88
N VAL A 140 -6.81 1.91 2.36
CA VAL A 140 -8.07 1.14 2.46
C VAL A 140 -9.12 1.83 3.34
N GLU A 141 -8.72 2.53 4.40
CA GLU A 141 -9.64 3.29 5.23
C GLU A 141 -10.28 4.50 4.51
N SER A 142 -9.72 4.90 3.38
CA SER A 142 -10.28 5.98 2.55
C SER A 142 -11.37 5.52 1.57
N PHE A 143 -11.70 4.23 1.51
CA PHE A 143 -12.66 3.70 0.53
C PHE A 143 -14.05 4.35 0.62
N GLY A 144 -14.52 4.67 1.81
CA GLY A 144 -15.83 5.31 2.02
C GLY A 144 -15.91 6.78 1.55
N SER A 145 -14.77 7.46 1.37
CA SER A 145 -14.67 8.90 1.08
C SER A 145 -14.74 9.27 -0.42
N GLY A 146 -14.87 8.29 -1.32
CA GLY A 146 -14.81 8.49 -2.77
C GLY A 146 -13.38 8.55 -3.33
N THR A 147 -12.36 8.28 -2.52
CA THR A 147 -10.94 8.31 -2.91
C THR A 147 -10.64 7.31 -4.02
N LEU A 148 -11.19 6.08 -3.94
CA LEU A 148 -11.03 5.08 -5.00
C LEU A 148 -11.60 5.57 -6.34
N ILE A 149 -12.74 6.25 -6.32
CA ILE A 149 -13.35 6.81 -7.54
C ILE A 149 -12.41 7.86 -8.15
N ARG A 150 -11.85 8.77 -7.32
CA ARG A 150 -10.89 9.78 -7.80
C ARG A 150 -9.61 9.14 -8.36
N ALA A 151 -9.12 8.09 -7.72
CA ALA A 151 -7.96 7.33 -8.19
C ALA A 151 -8.22 6.71 -9.58
N LEU A 152 -9.33 6.00 -9.76
CA LEU A 152 -9.71 5.39 -11.04
C LEU A 152 -9.95 6.44 -12.13
N GLN A 153 -10.56 7.58 -11.79
CA GLN A 153 -10.71 8.71 -12.72
C GLN A 153 -9.36 9.30 -13.14
N ALA A 154 -8.41 9.44 -12.20
CA ALA A 154 -7.06 9.91 -12.51
C ALA A 154 -6.36 8.96 -13.48
N LEU A 155 -6.40 7.64 -13.21
CA LEU A 155 -5.84 6.61 -14.09
C LEU A 155 -6.45 6.69 -15.50
N ARG A 156 -7.76 6.83 -15.61
CA ARG A 156 -8.47 6.95 -16.90
C ARG A 156 -8.01 8.15 -17.73
N HIS A 157 -7.53 9.20 -17.07
CA HIS A 157 -7.00 10.40 -17.72
C HIS A 157 -5.46 10.41 -17.85
N GLY A 158 -4.81 9.26 -17.63
CA GLY A 158 -3.35 9.13 -17.68
C GLY A 158 -2.62 9.92 -16.58
N ARG A 159 -3.30 10.23 -15.47
CA ARG A 159 -2.76 10.97 -14.33
C ARG A 159 -2.45 10.03 -13.18
N THR A 160 -1.47 10.40 -12.37
CA THR A 160 -1.18 9.71 -11.11
C THR A 160 -2.11 10.21 -10.00
N TYR A 161 -2.28 9.36 -8.97
CA TYR A 161 -3.08 9.69 -7.81
C TYR A 161 -2.42 9.17 -6.53
N LEU A 162 -2.25 10.06 -5.57
CA LEU A 162 -1.86 9.70 -4.20
C LEU A 162 -3.00 10.09 -3.26
N ASP A 163 -3.42 9.16 -2.41
CA ASP A 163 -4.39 9.44 -1.37
C ASP A 163 -3.93 10.63 -0.50
N PRO A 164 -4.75 11.68 -0.31
CA PRO A 164 -4.39 12.83 0.50
C PRO A 164 -3.93 12.45 1.91
N ARG A 165 -4.55 11.44 2.55
CA ARG A 165 -4.15 10.92 3.86
C ARG A 165 -2.69 10.44 3.87
N LEU A 166 -2.27 9.70 2.84
CA LEU A 166 -0.90 9.24 2.70
C LEU A 166 0.05 10.40 2.41
N GLY A 167 -0.38 11.38 1.62
CA GLY A 167 0.37 12.61 1.35
C GLY A 167 0.65 13.42 2.62
N GLU A 168 -0.36 13.63 3.46
CA GLU A 168 -0.23 14.31 4.75
C GLU A 168 0.74 13.57 5.69
N ARG A 169 0.63 12.23 5.76
CA ARG A 169 1.53 11.42 6.57
C ARG A 169 2.98 11.52 6.12
N LEU A 170 3.23 11.46 4.83
CA LEU A 170 4.58 11.63 4.27
C LEU A 170 5.17 13.00 4.58
N GLN A 171 4.37 14.06 4.53
CA GLN A 171 4.80 15.40 4.93
C GLN A 171 5.14 15.45 6.44
N GLN A 172 4.36 14.78 7.28
CA GLN A 172 4.66 14.66 8.71
C GLN A 172 5.93 13.87 9.00
N GLN A 173 6.21 12.81 8.23
CA GLN A 173 7.47 12.04 8.34
C GLN A 173 8.68 12.89 7.96
N GLU A 174 8.60 13.73 6.95
CA GLU A 174 9.68 14.64 6.54
C GLU A 174 10.00 15.72 7.58
N SER A 175 9.05 16.08 8.44
CA SER A 175 9.30 17.03 9.52
C SER A 175 10.22 16.47 10.61
N ILE A 176 10.48 15.15 10.63
CA ILE A 176 11.34 14.50 11.63
C ILE A 176 12.74 14.32 11.06
N VAL A 177 13.48 15.43 11.01
CA VAL A 177 14.90 15.39 10.66
C VAL A 177 15.71 15.00 11.88
N LEU A 178 16.33 13.82 11.83
CA LEU A 178 17.31 13.39 12.84
C LEU A 178 18.70 13.86 12.44
N SER A 179 19.39 14.50 13.39
CA SER A 179 20.83 14.77 13.25
C SER A 179 21.64 13.47 13.21
N GLY A 180 22.86 13.50 12.68
CA GLY A 180 23.73 12.30 12.66
C GLY A 180 23.93 11.67 14.03
N ARG A 181 24.06 12.48 15.08
CA ARG A 181 24.21 11.99 16.47
C ARG A 181 22.92 11.37 17.02
N GLU A 182 21.76 11.98 16.74
CA GLU A 182 20.45 11.39 17.10
C GLU A 182 20.23 10.05 16.39
N ARG A 183 20.61 9.93 15.12
CA ARG A 183 20.55 8.67 14.37
C ARG A 183 21.45 7.59 14.96
N THR A 184 22.68 7.95 15.37
CA THR A 184 23.60 7.01 16.03
C THR A 184 23.03 6.53 17.37
N VAL A 185 22.45 7.42 18.17
CA VAL A 185 21.79 7.06 19.44
C VAL A 185 20.59 6.14 19.16
N LEU A 186 19.76 6.46 18.18
CA LEU A 186 18.59 5.65 17.78
C LEU A 186 19.01 4.22 17.38
N LEU A 187 20.07 4.06 16.60
CA LEU A 187 20.65 2.76 16.25
C LEU A 187 21.16 2.00 17.48
N GLY A 188 21.76 2.69 18.46
CA GLY A 188 22.14 2.08 19.74
C GLY A 188 20.93 1.59 20.53
N LEU A 189 19.85 2.39 20.56
CA LEU A 189 18.60 2.01 21.22
C LEU A 189 17.94 0.76 20.56
N SER A 190 17.94 0.69 19.24
CA SER A 190 17.37 -0.46 18.50
C SER A 190 18.11 -1.78 18.77
N ARG A 191 19.41 -1.69 19.10
CA ARG A 191 20.25 -2.83 19.55
C ARG A 191 20.08 -3.15 21.05
N GLY A 192 19.21 -2.42 21.76
CA GLY A 192 18.98 -2.60 23.20
C GLY A 192 20.10 -2.08 24.11
N LEU A 193 21.02 -1.27 23.58
CA LEU A 193 22.15 -0.77 24.36
C LEU A 193 21.72 0.21 25.44
N THR A 194 22.42 0.20 26.60
CA THR A 194 22.22 1.20 27.64
C THR A 194 22.84 2.54 27.23
N ASN A 195 22.41 3.65 27.87
CA ASN A 195 23.00 4.96 27.60
C ASN A 195 24.51 4.98 27.85
N LYS A 196 25.01 4.19 28.82
CA LYS A 196 26.44 4.05 29.10
C LYS A 196 27.17 3.35 27.95
N ALA A 197 26.60 2.29 27.40
CA ALA A 197 27.19 1.58 26.26
C ALA A 197 27.22 2.44 25.01
N ILE A 198 26.10 3.14 24.69
CA ILE A 198 26.03 4.10 23.57
C ILE A 198 27.06 5.22 23.75
N ALA A 199 27.19 5.76 24.96
CA ALA A 199 28.14 6.80 25.26
C ALA A 199 29.61 6.34 25.02
N GLN A 200 29.94 5.10 25.40
CA GLN A 200 31.24 4.51 25.12
C GLN A 200 31.52 4.37 23.62
N GLU A 201 30.53 3.86 22.85
CA GLU A 201 30.65 3.74 21.36
C GLU A 201 30.83 5.12 20.70
N MET A 202 30.16 6.14 21.23
CA MET A 202 30.21 7.51 20.66
C MET A 202 31.33 8.39 21.19
N GLY A 203 32.07 7.96 22.21
CA GLY A 203 33.10 8.77 22.86
C GLY A 203 32.57 10.02 23.56
N ILE A 204 31.35 9.96 24.15
CA ILE A 204 30.69 11.09 24.82
C ILE A 204 30.21 10.70 26.23
N ALA A 205 29.74 11.68 27.00
CA ALA A 205 29.19 11.42 28.33
C ALA A 205 27.80 10.73 28.25
N SER A 206 27.51 9.84 29.22
CA SER A 206 26.20 9.16 29.29
C SER A 206 25.02 10.13 29.53
N THR A 207 25.29 11.28 30.13
CA THR A 207 24.32 12.38 30.27
C THR A 207 23.93 12.97 28.91
N THR A 208 24.90 13.15 28.01
CA THR A 208 24.66 13.64 26.65
C THR A 208 23.81 12.65 25.85
N VAL A 209 24.04 11.33 26.02
CA VAL A 209 23.16 10.32 25.37
C VAL A 209 21.75 10.39 25.93
N ARG A 210 21.57 10.61 27.25
CA ARG A 210 20.25 10.81 27.86
C ARG A 210 19.53 12.02 27.24
N ASP A 211 20.26 13.10 26.97
CA ASP A 211 19.67 14.30 26.34
C ASP A 211 19.23 14.02 24.88
N TYR A 212 20.01 13.25 24.11
CA TYR A 212 19.60 12.79 22.80
C TYR A 212 18.38 11.86 22.85
N VAL A 213 18.30 10.94 23.82
CA VAL A 213 17.11 10.10 24.02
C VAL A 213 15.88 10.97 24.33
N SER A 214 16.02 11.97 25.18
CA SER A 214 14.95 12.92 25.48
C SER A 214 14.53 13.74 24.25
N ALA A 215 15.49 14.13 23.42
CA ALA A 215 15.22 14.81 22.15
C ALA A 215 14.47 13.90 21.17
N LEU A 216 14.84 12.63 21.07
CA LEU A 216 14.15 11.63 20.25
C LEU A 216 12.72 11.40 20.74
N ILE A 217 12.50 11.27 22.06
CA ILE A 217 11.17 11.14 22.68
C ILE A 217 10.27 12.32 22.24
N ARG A 218 10.77 13.55 22.32
CA ARG A 218 10.02 14.74 21.90
C ARG A 218 9.79 14.79 20.40
N LYS A 219 10.83 14.52 19.58
CA LYS A 219 10.73 14.56 18.11
C LYS A 219 9.76 13.52 17.56
N LEU A 220 9.75 12.33 18.15
CA LEU A 220 8.86 11.24 17.74
C LEU A 220 7.49 11.30 18.41
N ASN A 221 7.31 12.23 19.36
CA ASN A 221 6.08 12.40 20.15
C ASN A 221 5.64 11.09 20.83
N VAL A 222 6.54 10.50 21.59
CA VAL A 222 6.35 9.24 22.33
C VAL A 222 6.64 9.42 23.82
N SER A 223 6.27 8.45 24.67
CA SER A 223 6.35 8.58 26.13
C SER A 223 7.63 8.01 26.74
N ASN A 224 8.29 7.05 26.07
CA ASN A 224 9.43 6.34 26.63
C ASN A 224 10.40 5.83 25.56
N ARG A 225 11.58 5.34 26.00
CA ARG A 225 12.66 4.85 25.12
C ARG A 225 12.27 3.63 24.27
N THR A 226 11.37 2.78 24.75
CA THR A 226 10.91 1.61 24.00
C THR A 226 10.01 2.06 22.84
N GLU A 227 9.15 3.02 23.11
CA GLU A 227 8.32 3.63 22.07
C GLU A 227 9.13 4.42 21.04
N VAL A 228 10.31 4.96 21.41
CA VAL A 228 11.23 5.56 20.43
C VAL A 228 11.60 4.56 19.35
N VAL A 229 11.97 3.33 19.73
CA VAL A 229 12.40 2.30 18.77
C VAL A 229 11.23 1.83 17.92
N THR A 230 10.09 1.51 18.53
CA THR A 230 8.90 1.04 17.79
C THR A 230 8.35 2.11 16.85
N SER A 231 8.31 3.37 17.33
CA SER A 231 7.88 4.50 16.49
C SER A 231 8.86 4.79 15.34
N ALA A 232 10.17 4.67 15.59
CA ALA A 232 11.19 4.86 14.57
C ALA A 232 11.11 3.77 13.48
N LEU A 233 10.91 2.50 13.87
CA LEU A 233 10.65 1.39 12.94
C LEU A 233 9.39 1.65 12.10
N ALA A 234 8.28 2.00 12.77
CA ALA A 234 7.02 2.30 12.10
C ALA A 234 7.10 3.49 11.12
N ARG A 235 8.11 4.35 11.27
CA ARG A 235 8.33 5.55 10.43
C ARG A 235 9.49 5.39 9.43
N GLY A 236 10.11 4.21 9.35
CA GLY A 236 11.24 3.96 8.45
C GLY A 236 12.50 4.79 8.76
N LEU A 237 12.71 5.16 10.03
CA LEU A 237 13.90 5.92 10.48
C LEU A 237 15.05 5.00 10.92
N LEU A 238 14.78 3.68 10.99
CA LEU A 238 15.70 2.59 11.31
C LEU A 238 15.86 1.66 10.13
#